data_dc1b69c5f2bdc578db0c3ba8491d4e4c
#
_entry.id   dc1b69c5f2bdc578db0c3ba8491d4e4c
#
_cell.length_a   1.000
_cell.length_b   1.000
_cell.length_c   1.000
_cell.angle_alpha   90.00
_cell.angle_beta   90.00
_cell.angle_gamma   90.00
#
_symmetry.space_group_name_H-M   'P 1'
#
loop_
_entity.id
_entity.type
_entity.pdbx_description
1 polymer ?
#
loop_
_entity_poly.entity_id
_entity_poly.type
_entity_poly.pdbx_seq_one_letter_code
_entity_poly.pdbx_strand_id
1 'polypeptide(L)'
;DNDMREMMYEEIKELEERMPPFEQELKVLLIPKDPNDDKNVFVEIRGGAGGDEAALFAYDMYRMFTRYAERKKWKVEVMELNEIGVGGLKEVVFLITGQGAYSKLKFESGVHRVQRVPATESQGRVHTSTITVAVLPEIEDVEMVKIDPKDLKIDTYRSGGAGGQHVNMTDSAVRITHLPTNTVVQCQDERSQLKNRDKAMKALVSKLYEAECAKQAAAVAGERKLQVGTGA
;
A
#
# COMPACT_ATOMS: atom_id res chain seq x y z
N ASP A 1 -45.81 28.06 -40.86
CA ASP A 1 -45.96 26.71 -40.34
C ASP A 1 -45.78 26.72 -38.82
N ASN A 2 -46.88 27.03 -38.10
CA ASN A 2 -46.84 27.22 -36.66
C ASN A 2 -46.54 25.90 -35.92
N ASP A 3 -47.08 24.79 -36.39
CA ASP A 3 -46.93 23.47 -35.75
C ASP A 3 -45.43 23.01 -35.76
N MET A 4 -44.74 23.28 -36.86
CA MET A 4 -43.30 22.96 -36.96
C MET A 4 -42.45 23.83 -36.02
N ARG A 5 -42.90 25.03 -35.77
CA ARG A 5 -42.22 25.96 -34.85
C ARG A 5 -42.43 25.56 -33.38
N GLU A 6 -43.60 25.11 -33.04
CA GLU A 6 -43.92 24.57 -31.70
C GLU A 6 -43.13 23.28 -31.44
N MET A 7 -43.04 22.35 -32.37
CA MET A 7 -42.21 21.13 -32.24
C MET A 7 -40.74 21.48 -32.06
N MET A 8 -40.20 22.45 -32.80
CA MET A 8 -38.80 22.87 -32.62
C MET A 8 -38.56 23.53 -31.27
N TYR A 9 -39.49 24.29 -30.74
CA TYR A 9 -39.38 24.87 -29.40
C TYR A 9 -39.41 23.80 -28.30
N GLU A 10 -40.24 22.78 -28.43
CA GLU A 10 -40.29 21.66 -27.50
C GLU A 10 -38.97 20.85 -27.54
N GLU A 11 -38.46 20.59 -28.74
CA GLU A 11 -37.19 19.88 -28.90
C GLU A 11 -36.00 20.68 -28.32
N ILE A 12 -35.94 21.98 -28.56
CA ILE A 12 -34.90 22.86 -27.96
C ILE A 12 -35.00 22.80 -26.44
N LYS A 13 -36.19 22.90 -25.88
CA LYS A 13 -36.40 22.86 -24.44
C LYS A 13 -35.91 21.51 -23.84
N GLU A 14 -36.28 20.41 -24.50
CA GLU A 14 -35.83 19.06 -24.06
C GLU A 14 -34.31 18.95 -24.11
N LEU A 15 -33.65 19.45 -25.16
CA LEU A 15 -32.18 19.44 -25.28
C LEU A 15 -31.52 20.34 -24.22
N GLU A 16 -32.07 21.53 -23.96
CA GLU A 16 -31.59 22.44 -22.92
C GLU A 16 -31.71 21.80 -21.51
N GLU A 17 -32.75 21.05 -21.24
CA GLU A 17 -32.90 20.30 -19.97
C GLU A 17 -31.96 19.13 -19.84
N ARG A 18 -31.54 18.51 -20.95
CA ARG A 18 -30.62 17.38 -20.99
C ARG A 18 -29.13 17.78 -20.96
N MET A 19 -28.80 18.97 -21.40
CA MET A 19 -27.40 19.47 -21.46
C MET A 19 -26.73 19.53 -20.08
N PRO A 20 -27.31 20.12 -19.02
CA PRO A 20 -26.66 20.27 -17.73
C PRO A 20 -26.24 18.95 -17.08
N PRO A 21 -27.08 17.88 -17.07
CA PRO A 21 -26.67 16.60 -16.53
C PRO A 21 -25.50 15.97 -17.32
N PHE A 22 -25.46 16.08 -18.66
CA PHE A 22 -24.31 15.59 -19.45
C PHE A 22 -23.05 16.39 -19.22
N GLU A 23 -23.14 17.71 -19.08
CA GLU A 23 -21.98 18.52 -18.70
C GLU A 23 -21.43 18.15 -17.34
N GLN A 24 -22.29 17.85 -16.39
CA GLN A 24 -21.89 17.41 -15.06
C GLN A 24 -21.21 16.03 -15.10
N GLU A 25 -21.78 15.10 -15.86
CA GLU A 25 -21.19 13.77 -16.06
C GLU A 25 -19.81 13.87 -16.73
N LEU A 26 -19.69 14.71 -17.75
CA LEU A 26 -18.42 14.96 -18.43
C LEU A 26 -17.37 15.55 -17.48
N LYS A 27 -17.76 16.52 -16.64
CA LYS A 27 -16.86 17.08 -15.62
C LYS A 27 -16.34 16.01 -14.66
N VAL A 28 -17.21 15.10 -14.22
CA VAL A 28 -16.83 13.97 -13.35
C VAL A 28 -15.86 13.01 -14.04
N LEU A 29 -16.10 12.70 -15.32
CA LEU A 29 -15.23 11.82 -16.11
C LEU A 29 -13.85 12.43 -16.39
N LEU A 30 -13.75 13.76 -16.42
CA LEU A 30 -12.48 14.47 -16.62
C LEU A 30 -11.65 14.64 -15.35
N ILE A 31 -12.17 14.28 -14.16
CA ILE A 31 -11.40 14.29 -12.93
C ILE A 31 -10.30 13.24 -13.02
N PRO A 32 -9.01 13.60 -12.80
CA PRO A 32 -7.93 12.62 -12.82
C PRO A 32 -8.17 11.57 -11.73
N LYS A 33 -8.18 10.30 -12.16
CA LYS A 33 -8.32 9.17 -11.24
C LYS A 33 -7.03 8.96 -10.48
N ASP A 34 -7.14 8.67 -9.19
CA ASP A 34 -6.02 8.21 -8.39
C ASP A 34 -5.53 6.85 -8.93
N PRO A 35 -4.23 6.67 -9.23
CA PRO A 35 -3.70 5.42 -9.76
C PRO A 35 -3.90 4.23 -8.81
N ASN A 36 -4.19 4.49 -7.53
CA ASN A 36 -4.46 3.46 -6.55
C ASN A 36 -5.95 3.06 -6.45
N ASP A 37 -6.85 3.79 -7.11
CA ASP A 37 -8.30 3.59 -6.97
C ASP A 37 -8.79 2.18 -7.31
N ASP A 38 -8.13 1.51 -8.25
CA ASP A 38 -8.48 0.15 -8.68
C ASP A 38 -7.78 -0.95 -7.87
N LYS A 39 -6.90 -0.59 -6.93
CA LYS A 39 -6.17 -1.54 -6.11
C LYS A 39 -7.04 -2.16 -5.01
N ASN A 40 -6.61 -3.34 -4.57
CA ASN A 40 -7.10 -3.93 -3.32
C ASN A 40 -6.61 -3.09 -2.13
N VAL A 41 -7.17 -3.32 -0.97
CA VAL A 41 -6.92 -2.48 0.19
C VAL A 41 -6.66 -3.29 1.44
N PHE A 42 -5.58 -2.94 2.15
CA PHE A 42 -5.35 -3.35 3.52
C PHE A 42 -6.04 -2.38 4.46
N VAL A 43 -6.83 -2.92 5.37
CA VAL A 43 -7.48 -2.16 6.44
C VAL A 43 -6.93 -2.66 7.77
N GLU A 44 -6.42 -1.74 8.57
CA GLU A 44 -5.94 -2.00 9.90
C GLU A 44 -6.78 -1.20 10.89
N ILE A 45 -7.33 -1.87 11.89
CA ILE A 45 -8.12 -1.26 12.95
C ILE A 45 -7.43 -1.54 14.28
N ARG A 46 -7.19 -0.49 15.06
CA ARG A 46 -6.61 -0.58 16.42
C ARG A 46 -7.48 0.11 17.43
N GLY A 47 -7.67 -0.55 18.57
CA GLY A 47 -8.25 0.10 19.75
C GLY A 47 -7.39 1.29 20.19
N GLY A 48 -8.04 2.43 20.47
CA GLY A 48 -7.42 3.65 21.00
C GLY A 48 -7.78 3.88 22.46
N ALA A 49 -8.21 5.10 22.80
CA ALA A 49 -8.67 5.40 24.15
C ALA A 49 -10.06 4.80 24.42
N GLY A 50 -10.24 4.19 25.60
CA GLY A 50 -11.51 3.60 26.03
C GLY A 50 -11.43 2.17 26.55
N GLY A 51 -10.23 1.58 26.60
CA GLY A 51 -10.02 0.22 27.14
C GLY A 51 -10.84 -0.84 26.41
N ASP A 52 -11.57 -1.69 27.18
CA ASP A 52 -12.39 -2.79 26.63
C ASP A 52 -13.46 -2.31 25.65
N GLU A 53 -14.05 -1.13 25.89
CA GLU A 53 -15.06 -0.57 24.98
C GLU A 53 -14.45 -0.16 23.63
N ALA A 54 -13.22 0.35 23.61
CA ALA A 54 -12.53 0.64 22.36
C ALA A 54 -12.27 -0.65 21.56
N ALA A 55 -11.97 -1.74 22.23
CA ALA A 55 -11.79 -3.04 21.59
C ALA A 55 -13.12 -3.64 21.07
N LEU A 56 -14.21 -3.49 21.80
CA LEU A 56 -15.55 -3.84 21.31
C LEU A 56 -15.94 -3.00 20.10
N PHE A 57 -15.64 -1.70 20.13
CA PHE A 57 -15.90 -0.83 19.01
C PHE A 57 -15.03 -1.18 17.77
N ALA A 58 -13.79 -1.59 17.98
CA ALA A 58 -12.93 -2.09 16.88
C ALA A 58 -13.56 -3.35 16.23
N TYR A 59 -14.12 -4.26 17.01
CA TYR A 59 -14.85 -5.42 16.49
C TYR A 59 -16.10 -5.01 15.70
N ASP A 60 -16.88 -4.07 16.21
CA ASP A 60 -18.07 -3.56 15.50
C ASP A 60 -17.69 -2.97 14.15
N MET A 61 -16.61 -2.18 14.09
CA MET A 61 -16.11 -1.59 12.85
C MET A 61 -15.57 -2.63 11.87
N TYR A 62 -14.81 -3.62 12.36
CA TYR A 62 -14.39 -4.76 11.53
C TYR A 62 -15.59 -5.48 10.91
N ARG A 63 -16.61 -5.77 11.72
CA ARG A 63 -17.86 -6.39 11.26
C ARG A 63 -18.57 -5.52 10.23
N MET A 64 -18.61 -4.21 10.43
CA MET A 64 -19.22 -3.26 9.49
C MET A 64 -18.51 -3.31 8.12
N PHE A 65 -17.16 -3.24 8.10
CA PHE A 65 -16.39 -3.31 6.85
C PHE A 65 -16.56 -4.65 6.15
N THR A 66 -16.56 -5.76 6.90
CA THR A 66 -16.79 -7.10 6.36
C THR A 66 -18.16 -7.20 5.70
N ARG A 67 -19.22 -6.72 6.37
CA ARG A 67 -20.59 -6.71 5.82
C ARG A 67 -20.71 -5.78 4.61
N TYR A 68 -20.03 -4.67 4.60
CA TYR A 68 -19.98 -3.80 3.43
C TYR A 68 -19.30 -4.49 2.24
N ALA A 69 -18.17 -5.12 2.45
CA ALA A 69 -17.45 -5.89 1.44
C ALA A 69 -18.31 -7.03 0.86
N GLU A 70 -19.02 -7.79 1.71
CA GLU A 70 -19.95 -8.84 1.29
C GLU A 70 -21.05 -8.28 0.34
N ARG A 71 -21.66 -7.13 0.67
CA ARG A 71 -22.67 -6.48 -0.17
C ARG A 71 -22.11 -6.05 -1.52
N LYS A 72 -20.82 -5.67 -1.56
CA LYS A 72 -20.10 -5.31 -2.79
C LYS A 72 -19.56 -6.52 -3.54
N LYS A 73 -19.72 -7.73 -3.01
CA LYS A 73 -19.15 -8.98 -3.53
C LYS A 73 -17.63 -8.96 -3.57
N TRP A 74 -17.01 -8.26 -2.63
CA TRP A 74 -15.58 -8.25 -2.42
C TRP A 74 -15.17 -9.37 -1.47
N LYS A 75 -13.98 -9.92 -1.67
CA LYS A 75 -13.41 -10.94 -0.79
C LYS A 75 -12.71 -10.26 0.38
N VAL A 76 -12.90 -10.79 1.58
CA VAL A 76 -12.18 -10.36 2.79
C VAL A 76 -11.29 -11.50 3.27
N GLU A 77 -10.04 -11.18 3.56
CA GLU A 77 -9.05 -12.13 4.08
C GLU A 77 -8.37 -11.52 5.32
N VAL A 78 -8.49 -12.19 6.45
CA VAL A 78 -7.87 -11.72 7.70
C VAL A 78 -6.41 -12.13 7.69
N MET A 79 -5.52 -11.13 7.84
CA MET A 79 -4.07 -11.32 7.89
C MET A 79 -3.57 -11.45 9.32
N GLU A 80 -4.10 -10.62 10.22
CA GLU A 80 -3.74 -10.61 11.63
C GLU A 80 -4.97 -10.29 12.48
N LEU A 81 -5.15 -11.01 13.56
CA LEU A 81 -6.25 -10.83 14.50
C LEU A 81 -5.74 -10.95 15.93
N ASN A 82 -5.90 -9.89 16.71
CA ASN A 82 -5.53 -9.86 18.12
C ASN A 82 -6.78 -9.58 18.97
N GLU A 83 -7.34 -10.66 19.51
CA GLU A 83 -8.56 -10.62 20.32
C GLU A 83 -8.23 -10.38 21.81
N ILE A 84 -9.17 -9.75 22.52
CA ILE A 84 -9.13 -9.65 23.98
C ILE A 84 -10.30 -10.40 24.61
N GLY A 85 -10.14 -10.77 25.90
CA GLY A 85 -11.04 -11.71 26.62
C GLY A 85 -12.51 -11.30 26.74
N VAL A 86 -12.88 -10.05 26.35
CA VAL A 86 -14.27 -9.54 26.36
C VAL A 86 -14.97 -9.65 24.99
N GLY A 87 -14.37 -10.36 24.03
CA GLY A 87 -14.89 -10.49 22.67
C GLY A 87 -14.63 -9.25 21.78
N GLY A 88 -13.74 -8.35 22.21
CA GLY A 88 -13.28 -7.21 21.45
C GLY A 88 -11.95 -7.48 20.73
N LEU A 89 -11.54 -6.57 19.83
CA LEU A 89 -10.29 -6.64 19.09
C LEU A 89 -9.34 -5.52 19.55
N LYS A 90 -8.13 -5.90 19.99
CA LYS A 90 -7.06 -4.94 20.22
C LYS A 90 -6.53 -4.41 18.90
N GLU A 91 -6.39 -5.30 17.92
CA GLU A 91 -5.92 -5.00 16.57
C GLU A 91 -6.48 -6.04 15.59
N VAL A 92 -6.81 -5.60 14.39
CA VAL A 92 -7.10 -6.50 13.27
C VAL A 92 -6.55 -5.89 12.00
N VAL A 93 -5.90 -6.72 11.18
CA VAL A 93 -5.42 -6.38 9.83
C VAL A 93 -6.08 -7.34 8.84
N PHE A 94 -6.72 -6.81 7.83
CA PHE A 94 -7.38 -7.62 6.81
C PHE A 94 -7.27 -6.99 5.42
N LEU A 95 -7.21 -7.85 4.41
CA LEU A 95 -7.18 -7.48 3.01
C LEU A 95 -8.61 -7.55 2.44
N ILE A 96 -9.02 -6.51 1.73
CA ILE A 96 -10.25 -6.49 0.93
C ILE A 96 -9.86 -6.49 -0.54
N THR A 97 -10.24 -7.56 -1.24
CA THR A 97 -9.96 -7.75 -2.66
C THR A 97 -11.23 -7.52 -3.46
N GLY A 98 -11.20 -6.55 -4.36
CA GLY A 98 -12.32 -6.25 -5.25
C GLY A 98 -12.15 -4.95 -6.01
N GLN A 99 -12.81 -4.85 -7.14
CA GLN A 99 -12.71 -3.68 -8.02
C GLN A 99 -13.17 -2.40 -7.30
N GLY A 100 -12.29 -1.40 -7.28
CA GLY A 100 -12.55 -0.11 -6.66
C GLY A 100 -12.64 -0.14 -5.13
N ALA A 101 -12.06 -1.17 -4.48
CA ALA A 101 -12.09 -1.29 -3.02
C ALA A 101 -11.38 -0.13 -2.35
N TYR A 102 -10.17 0.20 -2.80
CA TYR A 102 -9.41 1.33 -2.27
C TYR A 102 -10.14 2.66 -2.51
N SER A 103 -10.70 2.91 -3.70
CA SER A 103 -11.40 4.16 -4.03
C SER A 103 -12.56 4.47 -3.09
N LYS A 104 -13.21 3.45 -2.53
CA LYS A 104 -14.35 3.61 -1.61
C LYS A 104 -13.92 3.73 -0.15
N LEU A 105 -12.86 3.00 0.23
CA LEU A 105 -12.46 2.89 1.63
C LEU A 105 -11.37 3.88 2.04
N LYS A 106 -10.64 4.50 1.09
CA LYS A 106 -9.55 5.45 1.39
C LYS A 106 -9.97 6.63 2.29
N PHE A 107 -11.25 7.00 2.28
CA PHE A 107 -11.79 8.09 3.10
C PHE A 107 -12.14 7.67 4.53
N GLU A 108 -12.10 6.37 4.83
CA GLU A 108 -12.33 5.84 6.18
C GLU A 108 -11.07 5.85 7.06
N SER A 109 -9.93 6.29 6.50
CA SER A 109 -8.69 6.41 7.28
C SER A 109 -8.77 7.50 8.32
N GLY A 110 -8.24 7.24 9.52
CA GLY A 110 -8.18 8.20 10.61
C GLY A 110 -8.73 7.68 11.93
N VAL A 111 -9.12 8.62 12.80
CA VAL A 111 -9.67 8.31 14.13
C VAL A 111 -11.19 8.27 14.07
N HIS A 112 -11.77 7.15 14.47
CA HIS A 112 -13.21 6.99 14.66
C HIS A 112 -13.55 7.05 16.13
N ARG A 113 -14.63 7.73 16.46
CA ARG A 113 -15.09 7.95 17.84
C ARG A 113 -16.53 7.47 18.00
N VAL A 114 -16.76 6.76 19.09
CA VAL A 114 -18.12 6.36 19.52
C VAL A 114 -18.43 6.96 20.89
N GLN A 115 -19.69 7.40 21.04
CA GLN A 115 -20.25 7.83 22.30
C GLN A 115 -21.51 6.99 22.55
N ARG A 116 -21.39 6.05 23.48
CA ARG A 116 -22.49 5.15 23.86
C ARG A 116 -22.33 4.68 25.29
N VAL A 117 -23.36 4.10 25.86
CA VAL A 117 -23.24 3.35 27.11
C VAL A 117 -22.56 2.03 26.77
N PRO A 118 -21.37 1.74 27.28
CA PRO A 118 -20.65 0.48 27.00
C PRO A 118 -21.44 -0.73 27.52
N ALA A 119 -21.27 -1.88 26.84
CA ALA A 119 -21.83 -3.14 27.34
C ALA A 119 -21.23 -3.56 28.73
N THR A 120 -20.07 -3.01 29.06
CA THR A 120 -19.36 -3.23 30.34
C THR A 120 -19.77 -2.22 31.44
N GLU A 121 -20.62 -1.23 31.13
CA GLU A 121 -21.05 -0.20 32.07
C GLU A 121 -22.33 -0.61 32.81
N SER A 122 -22.29 -0.67 34.13
CA SER A 122 -23.43 -1.08 34.95
C SER A 122 -24.32 0.09 35.42
N GLN A 123 -23.82 1.34 35.37
CA GLN A 123 -24.51 2.52 35.88
C GLN A 123 -25.17 3.38 34.78
N GLY A 124 -25.14 2.94 33.53
CA GLY A 124 -25.78 3.62 32.42
C GLY A 124 -25.07 4.91 31.95
N ARG A 125 -23.79 5.11 32.31
CA ARG A 125 -23.03 6.31 31.92
C ARG A 125 -22.57 6.19 30.48
N VAL A 126 -22.69 7.28 29.73
CA VAL A 126 -22.14 7.40 28.37
C VAL A 126 -20.63 7.57 28.44
N HIS A 127 -19.90 6.70 27.76
CA HIS A 127 -18.46 6.79 27.61
C HIS A 127 -18.09 7.17 26.18
N THR A 128 -16.93 7.78 26.02
CA THR A 128 -16.33 8.06 24.72
C THR A 128 -15.18 7.11 24.49
N SER A 129 -15.22 6.36 23.40
CA SER A 129 -14.15 5.44 23.01
C SER A 129 -13.69 5.77 21.59
N THR A 130 -12.42 5.53 21.30
CA THR A 130 -11.82 5.81 20.01
C THR A 130 -11.08 4.59 19.47
N ILE A 131 -11.06 4.48 18.17
CA ILE A 131 -10.22 3.55 17.42
C ILE A 131 -9.49 4.30 16.32
N THR A 132 -8.41 3.74 15.82
CA THR A 132 -7.73 4.22 14.62
C THR A 132 -7.93 3.22 13.50
N VAL A 133 -8.19 3.74 12.30
CA VAL A 133 -8.33 2.97 11.07
C VAL A 133 -7.25 3.45 10.09
N ALA A 134 -6.37 2.55 9.65
CA ALA A 134 -5.45 2.81 8.55
C ALA A 134 -5.95 2.07 7.31
N VAL A 135 -5.94 2.77 6.18
CA VAL A 135 -6.39 2.25 4.89
C VAL A 135 -5.25 2.43 3.90
N LEU A 136 -4.64 1.34 3.47
CA LEU A 136 -3.45 1.32 2.64
C LEU A 136 -3.74 0.54 1.34
N PRO A 137 -3.34 1.06 0.17
CA PRO A 137 -3.46 0.30 -1.06
C PRO A 137 -2.54 -0.93 -1.02
N GLU A 138 -2.99 -2.03 -1.62
CA GLU A 138 -2.11 -3.19 -1.85
C GLU A 138 -0.99 -2.77 -2.81
N ILE A 139 0.23 -2.99 -2.37
CA ILE A 139 1.42 -2.71 -3.18
C ILE A 139 1.71 -3.98 -3.98
N GLU A 140 1.84 -3.84 -5.29
CA GLU A 140 2.35 -4.89 -6.15
C GLU A 140 3.78 -5.26 -5.73
N ASP A 141 4.12 -6.54 -5.88
CA ASP A 141 5.49 -7.01 -5.63
C ASP A 141 6.48 -6.15 -6.41
N VAL A 142 7.60 -5.82 -5.77
CA VAL A 142 8.68 -5.09 -6.43
C VAL A 142 9.11 -5.88 -7.67
N GLU A 143 8.87 -5.34 -8.85
CA GLU A 143 9.38 -5.95 -10.07
C GLU A 143 10.89 -6.17 -9.94
N MET A 144 11.37 -7.33 -10.41
CA MET A 144 12.80 -7.61 -10.44
C MET A 144 13.56 -6.43 -11.06
N VAL A 145 14.49 -5.85 -10.30
CA VAL A 145 15.27 -4.69 -10.75
C VAL A 145 16.01 -5.05 -12.04
N LYS A 146 15.57 -4.46 -13.15
CA LYS A 146 16.27 -4.58 -14.43
C LYS A 146 17.48 -3.67 -14.41
N ILE A 147 18.66 -4.26 -14.44
CA ILE A 147 19.92 -3.50 -14.45
C ILE A 147 20.35 -3.29 -15.91
N ASP A 148 20.48 -2.02 -16.34
CA ASP A 148 21.08 -1.71 -17.64
C ASP A 148 22.62 -1.89 -17.52
N PRO A 149 23.25 -2.64 -18.41
CA PRO A 149 24.71 -2.77 -18.46
C PRO A 149 25.47 -1.44 -18.50
N LYS A 150 24.86 -0.38 -19.03
CA LYS A 150 25.45 0.97 -19.08
C LYS A 150 25.58 1.63 -17.72
N ASP A 151 24.75 1.22 -16.76
CA ASP A 151 24.74 1.74 -15.39
C ASP A 151 25.74 1.02 -14.48
N LEU A 152 26.51 0.09 -15.05
CA LEU A 152 27.47 -0.71 -14.30
C LEU A 152 28.91 -0.30 -14.62
N LYS A 153 29.68 0.00 -13.59
CA LYS A 153 31.12 0.07 -13.65
C LYS A 153 31.70 -1.22 -13.06
N ILE A 154 32.44 -1.97 -13.88
CA ILE A 154 33.05 -3.24 -13.50
C ILE A 154 34.57 -3.06 -13.47
N ASP A 155 35.16 -3.18 -12.29
CA ASP A 155 36.58 -3.11 -12.06
C ASP A 155 37.10 -4.51 -11.65
N THR A 156 38.24 -4.93 -12.21
CA THR A 156 38.93 -6.16 -11.85
C THR A 156 40.20 -5.83 -11.09
N TYR A 157 40.52 -6.64 -10.10
CA TYR A 157 41.72 -6.44 -9.28
C TYR A 157 42.24 -7.78 -8.76
N ARG A 158 43.45 -7.78 -8.20
CA ARG A 158 44.04 -8.96 -7.60
C ARG A 158 43.36 -9.32 -6.31
N SER A 159 42.96 -10.58 -6.16
CA SER A 159 42.39 -11.07 -4.90
C SER A 159 43.44 -11.01 -3.79
N GLY A 160 43.03 -10.47 -2.63
CA GLY A 160 43.85 -10.45 -1.43
C GLY A 160 43.63 -11.72 -0.59
N GLY A 161 44.70 -12.31 -0.06
CA GLY A 161 44.61 -13.44 0.87
C GLY A 161 45.88 -14.33 0.86
N ALA A 162 45.94 -15.24 1.83
CA ALA A 162 47.00 -16.25 1.88
C ALA A 162 46.77 -17.27 0.75
N GLY A 163 47.50 -17.12 -0.35
CA GLY A 163 47.37 -17.99 -1.53
C GLY A 163 48.70 -18.07 -2.28
N GLY A 164 48.88 -19.15 -3.05
CA GLY A 164 50.08 -19.40 -3.86
C GLY A 164 50.18 -18.42 -5.06
N GLN A 165 51.15 -18.68 -5.94
CA GLN A 165 51.56 -17.84 -7.05
C GLN A 165 50.38 -17.34 -7.97
N HIS A 166 49.30 -18.12 -8.08
CA HIS A 166 48.17 -17.80 -8.92
C HIS A 166 47.32 -16.64 -8.35
N VAL A 167 47.13 -16.53 -7.02
CA VAL A 167 46.35 -15.47 -6.35
C VAL A 167 47.03 -14.10 -6.51
N ASN A 168 48.35 -14.08 -6.57
CA ASN A 168 49.14 -12.84 -6.64
C ASN A 168 49.39 -12.35 -8.09
N MET A 169 49.09 -13.16 -9.10
CA MET A 169 49.40 -12.83 -10.51
C MET A 169 48.18 -12.61 -11.38
N THR A 170 46.96 -13.02 -10.94
CA THR A 170 45.75 -12.97 -11.76
C THR A 170 44.72 -12.03 -11.16
N ASP A 171 44.18 -11.10 -11.96
CA ASP A 171 43.11 -10.20 -11.56
C ASP A 171 41.75 -10.93 -11.53
N SER A 172 41.58 -11.85 -10.57
CA SER A 172 40.42 -12.70 -10.43
C SER A 172 39.27 -12.06 -9.63
N ALA A 173 39.58 -11.08 -8.78
CA ALA A 173 38.56 -10.36 -8.00
C ALA A 173 37.82 -9.34 -8.85
N VAL A 174 36.53 -9.23 -8.62
CA VAL A 174 35.60 -8.34 -9.36
C VAL A 174 34.89 -7.41 -8.40
N ARG A 175 34.88 -6.12 -8.73
CA ARG A 175 34.07 -5.08 -8.08
C ARG A 175 33.08 -4.54 -9.11
N ILE A 176 31.80 -4.55 -8.76
CA ILE A 176 30.74 -3.97 -9.58
C ILE A 176 30.14 -2.79 -8.81
N THR A 177 30.12 -1.64 -9.44
CA THR A 177 29.48 -0.42 -8.93
C THR A 177 28.27 -0.09 -9.80
N HIS A 178 27.10 -0.02 -9.20
CA HIS A 178 25.90 0.48 -9.86
C HIS A 178 25.89 2.01 -9.76
N LEU A 179 26.11 2.69 -10.87
CA LEU A 179 26.31 4.14 -10.92
C LEU A 179 25.13 4.96 -10.37
N PRO A 180 23.84 4.65 -10.71
CA PRO A 180 22.72 5.45 -10.24
C PRO A 180 22.52 5.43 -8.72
N THR A 181 22.77 4.29 -8.06
CA THR A 181 22.58 4.13 -6.60
C THR A 181 23.89 4.15 -5.82
N ASN A 182 25.02 4.19 -6.51
CA ASN A 182 26.36 4.08 -5.94
C ASN A 182 26.57 2.81 -5.07
N THR A 183 25.79 1.77 -5.35
CA THR A 183 25.88 0.48 -4.65
C THR A 183 27.08 -0.29 -5.17
N VAL A 184 27.95 -0.71 -4.26
CA VAL A 184 29.19 -1.46 -4.58
C VAL A 184 29.10 -2.88 -4.06
N VAL A 185 29.46 -3.84 -4.92
CA VAL A 185 29.59 -5.26 -4.56
C VAL A 185 30.94 -5.76 -5.02
N GLN A 186 31.58 -6.59 -4.19
CA GLN A 186 32.86 -7.21 -4.48
C GLN A 186 32.76 -8.72 -4.31
N CYS A 187 33.43 -9.48 -5.18
CA CYS A 187 33.54 -10.92 -5.07
C CYS A 187 34.95 -11.36 -5.45
N GLN A 188 35.58 -12.19 -4.60
CA GLN A 188 36.92 -12.72 -4.79
C GLN A 188 37.02 -14.20 -4.39
N ASP A 189 35.89 -14.88 -4.22
CA ASP A 189 35.82 -16.24 -3.64
C ASP A 189 36.35 -17.33 -4.58
N GLU A 190 36.19 -17.10 -5.88
CA GLU A 190 36.54 -18.07 -6.90
C GLU A 190 37.86 -17.71 -7.61
N ARG A 191 38.55 -18.71 -8.13
CA ARG A 191 39.75 -18.52 -8.96
C ARG A 191 39.42 -17.97 -10.36
N SER A 192 38.17 -18.08 -10.79
CA SER A 192 37.69 -17.65 -12.10
C SER A 192 37.06 -16.27 -11.99
N GLN A 193 37.59 -15.28 -12.72
CA GLN A 193 37.04 -13.94 -12.84
C GLN A 193 35.56 -13.94 -13.30
N LEU A 194 35.24 -14.82 -14.26
CA LEU A 194 33.88 -14.94 -14.80
C LEU A 194 32.89 -15.38 -13.71
N LYS A 195 33.25 -16.38 -12.90
CA LYS A 195 32.42 -16.84 -11.79
C LYS A 195 32.25 -15.78 -10.71
N ASN A 196 33.32 -15.03 -10.41
CA ASN A 196 33.25 -13.90 -9.47
C ASN A 196 32.34 -12.78 -9.98
N ARG A 197 32.39 -12.51 -11.30
CA ARG A 197 31.49 -11.54 -11.94
C ARG A 197 30.01 -11.96 -11.82
N ASP A 198 29.70 -13.23 -12.09
CA ASP A 198 28.34 -13.75 -12.00
C ASP A 198 27.82 -13.72 -10.54
N LYS A 199 28.66 -14.08 -9.56
CA LYS A 199 28.33 -13.99 -8.14
C LYS A 199 28.11 -12.53 -7.71
N ALA A 200 29.00 -11.63 -8.11
CA ALA A 200 28.90 -10.20 -7.80
C ALA A 200 27.63 -9.59 -8.43
N MET A 201 27.27 -9.99 -9.66
CA MET A 201 26.04 -9.54 -10.31
C MET A 201 24.79 -10.00 -9.54
N LYS A 202 24.72 -11.28 -9.16
CA LYS A 202 23.61 -11.80 -8.34
C LYS A 202 23.50 -11.06 -7.00
N ALA A 203 24.61 -10.83 -6.34
CA ALA A 203 24.65 -10.10 -5.07
C ALA A 203 24.22 -8.62 -5.24
N LEU A 204 24.57 -8.00 -6.38
CA LEU A 204 24.12 -6.63 -6.71
C LEU A 204 22.60 -6.58 -6.90
N VAL A 205 22.03 -7.51 -7.68
CA VAL A 205 20.57 -7.61 -7.89
C VAL A 205 19.85 -7.74 -6.55
N SER A 206 20.32 -8.64 -5.67
CA SER A 206 19.72 -8.82 -4.33
C SER A 206 19.78 -7.55 -3.49
N LYS A 207 20.92 -6.86 -3.46
CA LYS A 207 21.06 -5.59 -2.71
C LYS A 207 20.17 -4.47 -3.23
N LEU A 208 20.06 -4.34 -4.56
CA LEU A 208 19.16 -3.34 -5.17
C LEU A 208 17.69 -3.66 -4.89
N TYR A 209 17.32 -4.94 -4.95
CA TYR A 209 15.99 -5.39 -4.60
C TYR A 209 15.67 -5.10 -3.12
N GLU A 210 16.56 -5.45 -2.19
CA GLU A 210 16.41 -5.14 -0.76
C GLU A 210 16.26 -3.63 -0.52
N ALA A 211 17.06 -2.80 -1.20
CA ALA A 211 16.98 -1.35 -1.09
C ALA A 211 15.64 -0.79 -1.59
N GLU A 212 15.09 -1.31 -2.68
CA GLU A 212 13.79 -0.89 -3.20
C GLU A 212 12.64 -1.36 -2.30
N CYS A 213 12.70 -2.60 -1.79
CA CYS A 213 11.76 -3.09 -0.78
C CYS A 213 11.78 -2.23 0.49
N ALA A 214 12.97 -1.87 0.98
CA ALA A 214 13.10 -1.00 2.16
C ALA A 214 12.53 0.39 1.92
N LYS A 215 12.73 0.97 0.74
CA LYS A 215 12.18 2.26 0.34
C LYS A 215 10.66 2.23 0.27
N GLN A 216 10.08 1.19 -0.33
CA GLN A 216 8.63 1.00 -0.36
C GLN A 216 8.06 0.81 1.05
N ALA A 217 8.68 -0.05 1.88
CA ALA A 217 8.27 -0.25 3.26
C ALA A 217 8.31 1.05 4.08
N ALA A 218 9.34 1.89 3.86
CA ALA A 218 9.44 3.20 4.51
C ALA A 218 8.34 4.17 4.05
N ALA A 219 7.97 4.17 2.77
CA ALA A 219 6.88 4.98 2.24
C ALA A 219 5.54 4.58 2.86
N VAL A 220 5.23 3.26 2.89
CA VAL A 220 4.01 2.72 3.52
C VAL A 220 3.97 3.02 5.01
N ALA A 221 5.09 2.86 5.71
CA ALA A 221 5.18 3.20 7.14
C ALA A 221 4.95 4.70 7.38
N GLY A 222 5.41 5.55 6.47
CA GLY A 222 5.16 7.00 6.49
C GLY A 222 3.67 7.32 6.33
N GLU A 223 3.00 6.76 5.33
CA GLU A 223 1.57 6.95 5.11
C GLU A 223 0.73 6.42 6.28
N ARG A 224 1.06 5.20 6.77
CA ARG A 224 0.42 4.62 7.95
C ARG A 224 0.55 5.53 9.17
N LYS A 225 1.72 6.10 9.40
CA LYS A 225 1.97 7.01 10.53
C LYS A 225 1.13 8.30 10.45
N LEU A 226 0.85 8.80 9.24
CA LEU A 226 -0.01 9.97 9.04
C LEU A 226 -1.48 9.64 9.31
N GLN A 227 -1.92 8.41 9.02
CA GLN A 227 -3.30 7.97 9.23
C GLN A 227 -3.59 7.57 10.68
N VAL A 228 -2.61 7.01 11.38
CA VAL A 228 -2.73 6.59 12.79
C VAL A 228 -2.43 7.78 13.69
N GLY A 229 -3.47 8.55 14.04
CA GLY A 229 -3.39 9.56 15.07
C GLY A 229 -3.30 8.93 16.48
N THR A 230 -3.01 9.74 17.50
CA THR A 230 -2.93 9.29 18.90
C THR A 230 -4.27 8.88 19.50
N GLY A 231 -5.40 9.17 18.82
CA GLY A 231 -6.76 8.88 19.33
C GLY A 231 -7.17 9.75 20.54
N ALA A 232 -6.38 10.75 20.88
CA ALA A 232 -6.63 11.68 22.00
C ALA A 232 -7.31 12.96 21.54
#